data_787e6b9b322a7d7aa8bbbf3682f6eaa5
#
_entry.id   787e6b9b322a7d7aa8bbbf3682f6eaa5
#
_cell.length_a   1.000
_cell.length_b   1.000
_cell.length_c   1.000
_cell.angle_alpha   90.00
_cell.angle_beta   90.00
_cell.angle_gamma   90.00
#
_symmetry.space_group_name_H-M   'P 1'
#
loop_
_entity.id
_entity.type
_entity.pdbx_description
1 polymer ?
#
loop_
_entity_poly.entity_id
_entity_poly.type
_entity_poly.pdbx_seq_one_letter_code
_entity_poly.pdbx_strand_id
1 'polypeptide(L)'
;YQSSEFQFIAFDELTQFAETQYRYMFSRLRRLGTTTIPLRMRAASNPGGPGHEWVRQRFIDKGRDVEGRVFIPATLDDNPHLDRESYVSSLMELDPLTRQRLLLGDWSARQGGSLFRREWFPITEELPVMINKSVRFWDLAATPARMGTDPDYTAGVRVDYATDGLYYVADVQRLRGTPAEVERLVRQTAQMDGSGTQIFIEQE
;
A
#
# COMPACT_ATOMS: atom_id res chain seq x y z
N TYR A 1 10.44 -22.37 12.72
CA TYR A 1 10.87 -23.12 11.49
C TYR A 1 12.34 -22.91 11.10
N GLN A 2 13.20 -22.44 12.01
CA GLN A 2 14.59 -22.08 11.66
C GLN A 2 15.44 -23.28 11.17
N SER A 3 15.16 -24.48 11.62
CA SER A 3 15.91 -25.69 11.26
C SER A 3 15.18 -26.63 10.30
N SER A 4 13.97 -26.25 9.86
CA SER A 4 13.14 -27.11 8.99
C SER A 4 13.39 -26.85 7.52
N GLU A 5 13.23 -27.87 6.69
CA GLU A 5 13.30 -27.80 5.24
C GLU A 5 11.99 -28.34 4.64
N PHE A 6 11.48 -27.66 3.63
CA PHE A 6 10.20 -27.97 3.02
C PHE A 6 10.34 -27.99 1.50
N GLN A 7 9.61 -28.87 0.85
CA GLN A 7 9.48 -28.91 -0.62
C GLN A 7 8.22 -28.15 -1.06
N PHE A 8 7.24 -28.04 -0.17
CA PHE A 8 6.01 -27.33 -0.38
C PHE A 8 5.68 -26.51 0.87
N ILE A 9 5.34 -25.25 0.67
CA ILE A 9 4.91 -24.35 1.73
C ILE A 9 3.58 -23.73 1.32
N ALA A 10 2.60 -23.78 2.22
CA ALA A 10 1.32 -23.13 2.05
C ALA A 10 1.11 -22.09 3.15
N PHE A 11 0.62 -20.91 2.79
CA PHE A 11 0.13 -19.91 3.70
C PHE A 11 -1.38 -19.84 3.58
N ASP A 12 -2.04 -19.92 4.70
CA ASP A 12 -3.43 -19.54 4.82
C ASP A 12 -3.50 -18.12 5.36
N GLU A 13 -4.42 -17.31 4.85
CA GLU A 13 -4.55 -15.89 5.18
C GLU A 13 -3.22 -15.12 5.05
N LEU A 14 -2.61 -15.14 3.87
CA LEU A 14 -1.28 -14.54 3.64
C LEU A 14 -1.19 -13.08 4.09
N THR A 15 -2.29 -12.34 4.03
CA THR A 15 -2.33 -10.93 4.47
C THR A 15 -2.18 -10.75 5.99
N GLN A 16 -2.21 -11.83 6.77
CA GLN A 16 -1.90 -11.78 8.21
C GLN A 16 -0.39 -11.84 8.50
N PHE A 17 0.43 -12.09 7.49
CA PHE A 17 1.88 -12.20 7.63
C PHE A 17 2.59 -10.94 7.11
N ALA A 18 3.70 -10.60 7.77
CA ALA A 18 4.61 -9.59 7.23
C ALA A 18 5.36 -10.15 5.98
N GLU A 19 5.70 -9.27 5.03
CA GLU A 19 6.46 -9.68 3.84
C GLU A 19 7.77 -10.37 4.19
N THR A 20 8.43 -9.96 5.26
CA THR A 20 9.67 -10.55 5.75
C THR A 20 9.50 -12.00 6.17
N GLN A 21 8.38 -12.34 6.82
CA GLN A 21 8.07 -13.72 7.20
C GLN A 21 7.86 -14.58 5.96
N TYR A 22 7.07 -14.09 5.00
CA TYR A 22 6.87 -14.77 3.73
C TYR A 22 8.19 -14.98 2.98
N ARG A 23 9.01 -13.93 2.84
CA ARG A 23 10.31 -13.99 2.13
C ARG A 23 11.30 -14.91 2.82
N TYR A 24 11.32 -14.93 4.16
CA TYR A 24 12.18 -15.84 4.92
C TYR A 24 11.93 -17.31 4.56
N MET A 25 10.69 -17.70 4.31
CA MET A 25 10.33 -19.08 4.01
C MET A 25 10.93 -19.59 2.67
N PHE A 26 11.33 -18.71 1.76
CA PHE A 26 12.10 -19.14 0.58
C PHE A 26 13.44 -19.77 0.95
N SER A 27 14.07 -19.35 2.03
CA SER A 27 15.31 -19.95 2.53
C SER A 27 15.11 -21.40 3.05
N ARG A 28 13.85 -21.75 3.35
CA ARG A 28 13.45 -23.08 3.83
C ARG A 28 12.92 -24.00 2.73
N LEU A 29 12.68 -23.43 1.55
CA LEU A 29 12.19 -24.18 0.39
C LEU A 29 13.37 -24.85 -0.31
N ARG A 30 13.59 -26.12 0.00
CA ARG A 30 14.77 -26.88 -0.47
C ARG A 30 14.36 -28.23 -1.02
N ARG A 31 15.12 -28.70 -2.03
CA ARG A 31 14.97 -30.02 -2.60
C ARG A 31 16.01 -30.95 -2.03
N LEU A 32 15.57 -32.07 -1.51
CA LEU A 32 16.46 -33.21 -1.27
C LEU A 32 16.85 -33.83 -2.61
N GLY A 33 18.14 -34.19 -2.79
CA GLY A 33 18.71 -34.57 -4.07
C GLY A 33 18.06 -35.78 -4.77
N THR A 34 17.28 -36.57 -4.04
CA THR A 34 16.60 -37.77 -4.54
C THR A 34 15.15 -37.56 -4.94
N THR A 35 14.58 -36.35 -4.76
CA THR A 35 13.15 -36.12 -5.02
C THR A 35 12.93 -35.31 -6.28
N THR A 36 11.88 -35.68 -7.03
CA THR A 36 11.40 -34.96 -8.22
C THR A 36 10.28 -33.98 -7.94
N ILE A 37 9.87 -33.83 -6.67
CA ILE A 37 8.79 -32.91 -6.27
C ILE A 37 9.21 -31.47 -6.57
N PRO A 38 8.43 -30.70 -7.34
CA PRO A 38 8.74 -29.31 -7.62
C PRO A 38 8.63 -28.48 -6.35
N LEU A 39 9.61 -27.61 -6.12
CA LEU A 39 9.56 -26.64 -5.03
C LEU A 39 8.46 -25.61 -5.31
N ARG A 40 7.51 -25.48 -4.39
CA ARG A 40 6.38 -24.58 -4.56
C ARG A 40 6.01 -23.90 -3.25
N MET A 41 5.64 -22.64 -3.38
CA MET A 41 5.01 -21.87 -2.33
C MET A 41 3.64 -21.41 -2.83
N ARG A 42 2.60 -21.65 -2.05
CA ARG A 42 1.23 -21.26 -2.36
C ARG A 42 0.63 -20.50 -1.20
N ALA A 43 -0.37 -19.69 -1.49
CA ALA A 43 -1.09 -18.96 -0.46
C ALA A 43 -2.55 -18.78 -0.86
N ALA A 44 -3.41 -18.77 0.15
CA ALA A 44 -4.77 -18.27 0.05
C ALA A 44 -4.89 -17.02 0.91
N SER A 45 -5.67 -16.06 0.48
CA SER A 45 -5.95 -14.87 1.28
C SER A 45 -7.06 -14.03 0.68
N ASN A 46 -7.77 -13.34 1.56
CA ASN A 46 -8.69 -12.27 1.20
C ASN A 46 -7.98 -10.90 1.25
N PRO A 47 -8.51 -9.87 0.54
CA PRO A 47 -8.06 -8.50 0.71
C PRO A 47 -8.29 -8.01 2.14
N GLY A 48 -7.34 -7.30 2.72
CA GLY A 48 -7.40 -6.78 4.08
C GLY A 48 -6.26 -7.27 4.97
N GLY A 49 -6.27 -6.89 6.24
CA GLY A 49 -5.22 -7.24 7.19
C GLY A 49 -3.91 -6.46 7.00
N PRO A 50 -2.94 -6.67 7.92
CA PRO A 50 -1.70 -5.89 7.96
C PRO A 50 -0.80 -6.09 6.74
N GLY A 51 -0.89 -7.22 6.07
CA GLY A 51 -0.10 -7.55 4.89
C GLY A 51 -0.76 -7.20 3.55
N HIS A 52 -1.96 -6.61 3.56
CA HIS A 52 -2.72 -6.32 2.35
C HIS A 52 -1.89 -5.65 1.25
N GLU A 53 -1.19 -4.59 1.59
CA GLU A 53 -0.49 -3.76 0.60
C GLU A 53 0.68 -4.51 -0.06
N TRP A 54 1.52 -5.23 0.72
CA TRP A 54 2.63 -5.96 0.12
C TRP A 54 2.16 -7.16 -0.72
N VAL A 55 1.06 -7.84 -0.31
CA VAL A 55 0.47 -8.94 -1.09
C VAL A 55 -0.07 -8.41 -2.42
N ARG A 56 -0.81 -7.31 -2.37
CA ARG A 56 -1.34 -6.63 -3.55
C ARG A 56 -0.22 -6.22 -4.52
N GLN A 57 0.80 -5.50 -4.03
CA GLN A 57 1.93 -5.07 -4.86
C GLN A 57 2.67 -6.25 -5.47
N ARG A 58 2.85 -7.33 -4.70
CA ARG A 58 3.64 -8.47 -5.12
C ARG A 58 2.95 -9.36 -6.14
N PHE A 59 1.65 -9.57 -6.04
CA PHE A 59 0.93 -10.57 -6.82
C PHE A 59 -0.08 -9.96 -7.80
N ILE A 60 -0.61 -8.78 -7.53
CA ILE A 60 -1.71 -8.20 -8.30
C ILE A 60 -1.23 -7.04 -9.17
N ASP A 61 -0.59 -6.02 -8.58
CA ASP A 61 -0.17 -4.82 -9.33
C ASP A 61 1.03 -5.10 -10.24
N LYS A 62 2.14 -5.57 -9.67
CA LYS A 62 3.42 -5.77 -10.39
C LYS A 62 3.83 -7.22 -10.55
N GLY A 63 3.16 -8.12 -9.86
CA GLY A 63 3.58 -9.51 -9.75
C GLY A 63 3.18 -10.38 -10.93
N ARG A 64 2.22 -9.95 -11.75
CA ARG A 64 1.76 -10.71 -12.92
C ARG A 64 2.83 -10.89 -13.98
N ASP A 65 3.76 -9.94 -14.07
CA ASP A 65 4.83 -9.92 -15.08
C ASP A 65 6.11 -10.62 -14.61
N VAL A 66 6.11 -11.16 -13.39
CA VAL A 66 7.27 -11.87 -12.83
C VAL A 66 7.10 -13.37 -13.04
N GLU A 67 8.01 -13.98 -13.77
CA GLU A 67 8.03 -15.41 -14.02
C GLU A 67 7.90 -16.23 -12.72
N GLY A 68 7.01 -17.22 -12.75
CA GLY A 68 6.75 -18.10 -11.61
C GLY A 68 5.78 -17.55 -10.55
N ARG A 69 5.23 -16.36 -10.74
CA ARG A 69 4.15 -15.84 -9.88
C ARG A 69 2.83 -15.91 -10.60
N VAL A 70 1.82 -16.45 -9.92
CA VAL A 70 0.47 -16.57 -10.46
C VAL A 70 -0.50 -16.08 -9.40
N PHE A 71 -1.37 -15.14 -9.77
CA PHE A 71 -2.55 -14.76 -9.00
C PHE A 71 -3.78 -15.34 -9.66
N ILE A 72 -4.55 -16.11 -8.90
CA ILE A 72 -5.80 -16.70 -9.33
C ILE A 72 -6.89 -16.04 -8.50
N PRO A 73 -7.66 -15.11 -9.08
CA PRO A 73 -8.80 -14.51 -8.40
C PRO A 73 -9.88 -15.57 -8.20
N ALA A 74 -10.59 -15.50 -7.07
CA ALA A 74 -11.77 -16.28 -6.78
C ALA A 74 -12.84 -15.36 -6.17
N THR A 75 -14.07 -15.57 -6.56
CA THR A 75 -15.25 -14.86 -6.08
C THR A 75 -16.21 -15.83 -5.39
N LEU A 76 -17.24 -15.31 -4.75
CA LEU A 76 -18.29 -16.15 -4.16
C LEU A 76 -18.97 -17.05 -5.20
N ASP A 77 -19.09 -16.54 -6.42
CA ASP A 77 -19.79 -17.25 -7.50
C ASP A 77 -18.97 -18.45 -8.04
N ASP A 78 -17.68 -18.51 -7.73
CA ASP A 78 -16.81 -19.64 -8.09
C ASP A 78 -16.98 -20.85 -7.15
N ASN A 79 -17.70 -20.70 -6.03
CA ASN A 79 -17.91 -21.77 -5.07
C ASN A 79 -19.36 -22.29 -5.13
N PRO A 80 -19.63 -23.38 -5.88
CA PRO A 80 -20.98 -23.90 -6.04
C PRO A 80 -21.54 -24.59 -4.77
N HIS A 81 -20.71 -24.79 -3.74
CA HIS A 81 -21.09 -25.45 -2.50
C HIS A 81 -21.44 -24.46 -1.38
N LEU A 82 -21.27 -23.15 -1.63
CA LEU A 82 -21.54 -22.14 -0.64
C LEU A 82 -23.04 -21.79 -0.62
N ASP A 83 -23.66 -21.81 0.56
CA ASP A 83 -24.94 -21.16 0.76
C ASP A 83 -24.72 -19.63 0.72
N ARG A 84 -24.93 -19.09 -0.48
CA ARG A 84 -24.65 -17.69 -0.79
C ARG A 84 -25.51 -16.73 0.04
N GLU A 85 -26.79 -17.02 0.20
CA GLU A 85 -27.73 -16.12 0.89
C GLU A 85 -27.36 -15.99 2.37
N SER A 86 -27.10 -17.12 3.02
CA SER A 86 -26.66 -17.16 4.40
C SER A 86 -25.32 -16.46 4.60
N TYR A 87 -24.36 -16.69 3.69
CA TYR A 87 -23.05 -16.08 3.78
C TYR A 87 -23.09 -14.56 3.56
N VAL A 88 -23.82 -14.08 2.54
CA VAL A 88 -23.99 -12.64 2.28
C VAL A 88 -24.67 -11.96 3.47
N SER A 89 -25.70 -12.60 4.04
CA SER A 89 -26.38 -12.09 5.23
C SER A 89 -25.40 -11.92 6.41
N SER A 90 -24.52 -12.88 6.63
CA SER A 90 -23.49 -12.80 7.68
C SER A 90 -22.50 -11.65 7.44
N LEU A 91 -22.16 -11.39 6.18
CA LEU A 91 -21.26 -10.28 5.83
C LEU A 91 -21.89 -8.90 6.03
N MET A 92 -23.22 -8.79 6.11
CA MET A 92 -23.92 -7.51 6.37
C MET A 92 -23.60 -6.94 7.76
N GLU A 93 -23.19 -7.77 8.71
CA GLU A 93 -22.75 -7.33 10.05
C GLU A 93 -21.37 -6.66 10.04
N LEU A 94 -20.62 -6.79 8.94
CA LEU A 94 -19.28 -6.21 8.82
C LEU A 94 -19.34 -4.75 8.33
N ASP A 95 -18.27 -4.01 8.61
CA ASP A 95 -18.11 -2.67 8.04
C ASP A 95 -18.11 -2.70 6.49
N PRO A 96 -18.53 -1.61 5.83
CA PRO A 96 -18.70 -1.58 4.38
C PRO A 96 -17.44 -1.95 3.58
N LEU A 97 -16.26 -1.58 4.08
CA LEU A 97 -14.99 -1.86 3.41
C LEU A 97 -14.64 -3.35 3.47
N THR A 98 -14.71 -3.94 4.66
CA THR A 98 -14.46 -5.37 4.86
C THR A 98 -15.46 -6.20 4.05
N ARG A 99 -16.72 -5.80 4.05
CA ARG A 99 -17.76 -6.42 3.23
C ARG A 99 -17.41 -6.39 1.75
N GLN A 100 -17.05 -5.23 1.21
CA GLN A 100 -16.65 -5.07 -0.19
C GLN A 100 -15.47 -5.97 -0.55
N ARG A 101 -14.46 -6.01 0.30
CA ARG A 101 -13.27 -6.86 0.13
C ARG A 101 -13.63 -8.35 0.08
N LEU A 102 -14.49 -8.81 0.99
CA LEU A 102 -14.86 -10.22 1.07
C LEU A 102 -15.85 -10.63 -0.01
N LEU A 103 -16.84 -9.79 -0.35
CA LEU A 103 -17.83 -10.10 -1.37
C LEU A 103 -17.24 -10.08 -2.79
N LEU A 104 -16.41 -9.10 -3.08
CA LEU A 104 -15.93 -8.83 -4.44
C LEU A 104 -14.49 -9.29 -4.68
N GLY A 105 -13.78 -9.71 -3.63
CA GLY A 105 -12.34 -9.95 -3.73
C GLY A 105 -11.57 -8.69 -4.14
N ASP A 106 -12.05 -7.50 -3.76
CA ASP A 106 -11.55 -6.23 -4.25
C ASP A 106 -10.28 -5.80 -3.49
N TRP A 107 -9.14 -6.02 -4.12
CA TRP A 107 -7.84 -5.61 -3.62
C TRP A 107 -7.57 -4.10 -3.77
N SER A 108 -8.39 -3.40 -4.48
CA SER A 108 -8.29 -1.94 -4.63
C SER A 108 -9.15 -1.18 -3.60
N ALA A 109 -10.06 -1.88 -2.94
CA ALA A 109 -10.92 -1.29 -1.93
C ALA A 109 -10.08 -0.70 -0.79
N ARG A 110 -10.17 0.61 -0.63
CA ARG A 110 -9.50 1.36 0.42
C ARG A 110 -10.54 1.91 1.38
N GLN A 111 -10.16 1.97 2.64
CA GLN A 111 -10.93 2.77 3.58
C GLN A 111 -10.84 4.21 3.08
N GLY A 112 -11.95 4.75 2.63
CA GLY A 112 -12.05 6.17 2.43
C GLY A 112 -11.68 6.82 3.74
N GLY A 113 -10.62 7.61 3.78
CA GLY A 113 -10.26 8.34 4.99
C GLY A 113 -11.49 9.09 5.48
N SER A 114 -11.77 9.06 6.79
CA SER A 114 -12.95 9.73 7.35
C SER A 114 -12.94 11.25 7.10
N LEU A 115 -11.76 11.81 6.80
CA LEU A 115 -11.55 13.23 6.59
C LEU A 115 -11.52 13.62 5.10
N PHE A 116 -11.09 12.71 4.19
CA PHE A 116 -10.94 13.04 2.78
C PHE A 116 -11.58 11.96 1.90
N ARG A 117 -12.37 12.39 0.91
CA ARG A 117 -12.91 11.53 -0.12
C ARG A 117 -12.21 11.80 -1.44
N ARG A 118 -11.94 10.74 -2.23
CA ARG A 118 -11.22 10.85 -3.50
C ARG A 118 -11.93 11.78 -4.49
N GLU A 119 -13.25 11.78 -4.49
CA GLU A 119 -14.07 12.63 -5.35
C GLU A 119 -13.96 14.13 -5.06
N TRP A 120 -13.42 14.51 -3.90
CA TRP A 120 -13.15 15.92 -3.58
C TRP A 120 -11.89 16.45 -4.25
N PHE A 121 -11.07 15.56 -4.80
CA PHE A 121 -9.79 15.88 -5.44
C PHE A 121 -9.81 15.46 -6.92
N PRO A 122 -10.54 16.17 -7.79
CA PRO A 122 -10.43 15.95 -9.23
C PRO A 122 -9.00 16.21 -9.69
N ILE A 123 -8.51 15.34 -10.57
CA ILE A 123 -7.18 15.52 -11.15
C ILE A 123 -7.30 16.51 -12.29
N THR A 124 -6.44 17.52 -12.30
CA THR A 124 -6.24 18.44 -13.42
C THR A 124 -4.89 18.18 -14.09
N GLU A 125 -4.81 18.37 -15.38
CA GLU A 125 -3.56 18.22 -16.14
C GLU A 125 -2.70 19.49 -16.09
N GLU A 126 -3.32 20.64 -15.80
CA GLU A 126 -2.65 21.93 -15.76
C GLU A 126 -2.92 22.64 -14.43
N LEU A 127 -1.89 23.25 -13.86
CA LEU A 127 -2.04 24.15 -12.73
C LEU A 127 -2.46 25.54 -13.21
N PRO A 128 -3.22 26.30 -12.40
CA PRO A 128 -3.60 27.66 -12.74
C PRO A 128 -2.37 28.56 -12.88
N VAL A 129 -2.41 29.46 -13.85
CA VAL A 129 -1.30 30.37 -14.15
C VAL A 129 -1.12 31.46 -13.07
N MET A 130 -2.21 31.85 -12.40
CA MET A 130 -2.20 32.92 -11.41
C MET A 130 -2.48 32.38 -10.01
N ILE A 131 -1.45 32.38 -9.19
CA ILE A 131 -1.45 31.91 -7.80
C ILE A 131 -1.42 33.12 -6.86
N ASN A 132 -2.39 33.19 -5.93
CA ASN A 132 -2.43 34.23 -4.90
C ASN A 132 -1.50 33.91 -3.74
N LYS A 133 -1.43 32.61 -3.35
CA LYS A 133 -0.62 32.16 -2.22
C LYS A 133 -0.20 30.71 -2.43
N SER A 134 1.03 30.40 -2.07
CA SER A 134 1.58 29.05 -2.09
C SER A 134 2.12 28.69 -0.71
N VAL A 135 1.77 27.51 -0.22
CA VAL A 135 2.19 27.01 1.10
C VAL A 135 2.64 25.57 0.96
N ARG A 136 3.78 25.23 1.54
CA ARG A 136 4.19 23.85 1.76
C ARG A 136 4.20 23.53 3.24
N PHE A 137 3.55 22.43 3.60
CA PHE A 137 3.57 21.89 4.96
C PHE A 137 4.29 20.53 4.97
N TRP A 138 5.17 20.36 5.95
CA TRP A 138 5.90 19.12 6.18
C TRP A 138 5.47 18.46 7.47
N ASP A 139 5.11 17.19 7.36
CA ASP A 139 4.98 16.23 8.45
C ASP A 139 6.25 15.34 8.43
N LEU A 140 7.02 15.35 9.53
CA LEU A 140 8.33 14.74 9.58
C LEU A 140 8.31 13.40 10.32
N ALA A 141 8.77 12.36 9.65
CA ALA A 141 9.02 11.03 10.23
C ALA A 141 10.40 10.55 9.80
N ALA A 142 11.43 10.96 10.52
CA ALA A 142 12.83 10.67 10.17
C ALA A 142 13.26 9.24 10.53
N THR A 143 12.48 8.25 10.14
CA THR A 143 12.77 6.83 10.38
C THR A 143 13.01 6.10 9.06
N PRO A 144 14.22 5.59 8.81
CA PRO A 144 14.51 4.84 7.60
C PRO A 144 13.78 3.51 7.57
N ALA A 145 13.33 3.10 6.39
CA ALA A 145 12.75 1.80 6.17
C ALA A 145 13.80 0.70 6.44
N ARG A 146 13.48 -0.23 7.35
CA ARG A 146 14.29 -1.41 7.66
C ARG A 146 13.52 -2.66 7.31
N MET A 147 14.24 -3.77 7.09
CA MET A 147 13.60 -5.06 6.85
C MET A 147 12.72 -5.43 8.06
N GLY A 148 11.41 -5.61 7.81
CA GLY A 148 10.44 -5.96 8.86
C GLY A 148 9.78 -4.80 9.59
N THR A 149 10.07 -3.55 9.20
CA THR A 149 9.38 -2.37 9.73
C THR A 149 8.64 -1.63 8.63
N ASP A 150 7.54 -1.00 8.96
CA ASP A 150 6.78 -0.11 8.08
C ASP A 150 6.67 1.29 8.74
N PRO A 151 7.79 2.06 8.78
CA PRO A 151 7.81 3.36 9.42
C PRO A 151 6.95 4.36 8.63
N ASP A 152 6.51 5.40 9.30
CA ASP A 152 5.79 6.50 8.68
C ASP A 152 6.65 7.25 7.65
N TYR A 153 6.00 7.93 6.73
CA TYR A 153 6.66 8.79 5.76
C TYR A 153 6.85 10.19 6.30
N THR A 154 8.00 10.78 6.08
CA THR A 154 8.08 12.23 5.95
C THR A 154 7.29 12.62 4.70
N ALA A 155 6.34 13.51 4.83
CA ALA A 155 5.52 13.99 3.73
C ALA A 155 5.50 15.52 3.65
N GLY A 156 5.71 16.07 2.45
CA GLY A 156 5.65 17.50 2.18
C GLY A 156 4.63 17.79 1.08
N VAL A 157 3.58 18.53 1.40
CA VAL A 157 2.50 18.85 0.47
C VAL A 157 2.50 20.34 0.17
N ARG A 158 2.57 20.71 -1.12
CA ARG A 158 2.37 22.09 -1.57
C ARG A 158 0.93 22.29 -2.01
N VAL A 159 0.31 23.29 -1.43
CA VAL A 159 -1.05 23.74 -1.77
C VAL A 159 -0.97 25.17 -2.26
N ASP A 160 -1.49 25.40 -3.44
CA ASP A 160 -1.59 26.70 -4.09
C ASP A 160 -3.03 27.17 -4.04
N TYR A 161 -3.25 28.41 -3.57
CA TYR A 161 -4.54 29.10 -3.63
C TYR A 161 -4.53 30.03 -4.86
N ALA A 162 -5.39 29.72 -5.83
CA ALA A 162 -5.41 30.44 -7.10
C ALA A 162 -6.45 31.58 -7.15
N THR A 163 -6.35 32.41 -8.16
CA THR A 163 -7.26 33.54 -8.36
C THR A 163 -8.70 33.16 -8.68
N ASP A 164 -8.93 31.92 -9.12
CA ASP A 164 -10.27 31.33 -9.31
C ASP A 164 -10.98 30.94 -7.99
N GLY A 165 -10.28 31.12 -6.85
CA GLY A 165 -10.81 30.82 -5.52
C GLY A 165 -10.69 29.34 -5.13
N LEU A 166 -10.01 28.52 -5.92
CA LEU A 166 -9.80 27.10 -5.62
C LEU A 166 -8.42 26.83 -5.01
N TYR A 167 -8.33 25.71 -4.31
CA TYR A 167 -7.07 25.19 -3.77
C TYR A 167 -6.60 24.03 -4.62
N TYR A 168 -5.32 24.04 -4.96
CA TYR A 168 -4.67 23.03 -5.77
C TYR A 168 -3.58 22.34 -4.97
N VAL A 169 -3.61 21.01 -4.90
CA VAL A 169 -2.47 20.22 -4.43
C VAL A 169 -1.47 20.17 -5.58
N ALA A 170 -0.51 21.07 -5.56
CA ALA A 170 0.41 21.30 -6.68
C ALA A 170 1.58 20.33 -6.72
N ASP A 171 2.03 19.87 -5.55
CA ASP A 171 3.14 18.92 -5.43
C ASP A 171 3.07 18.13 -4.13
N VAL A 172 3.49 16.87 -4.18
CA VAL A 172 3.61 15.99 -3.01
C VAL A 172 4.96 15.29 -3.05
N GLN A 173 5.76 15.54 -2.02
CA GLN A 173 7.02 14.84 -1.77
C GLN A 173 6.87 13.89 -0.58
N ARG A 174 7.43 12.70 -0.67
CA ARG A 174 7.46 11.76 0.46
C ARG A 174 8.73 10.92 0.46
N LEU A 175 9.24 10.66 1.65
CA LEU A 175 10.45 9.88 1.86
C LEU A 175 10.37 9.08 3.16
N ARG A 176 10.90 7.88 3.15
CA ARG A 176 11.30 7.11 4.34
C ARG A 176 12.81 7.11 4.37
N GLY A 177 13.39 7.94 5.18
CA GLY A 177 14.83 8.15 5.17
C GLY A 177 15.39 8.50 6.54
N THR A 178 16.72 8.58 6.60
CA THR A 178 17.45 9.09 7.76
C THR A 178 17.18 10.58 7.95
N PRO A 179 17.42 11.14 9.16
CA PRO A 179 17.28 12.58 9.40
C PRO A 179 18.04 13.44 8.37
N ALA A 180 19.24 13.03 7.98
CA ALA A 180 20.06 13.75 6.99
C ALA A 180 19.45 13.72 5.57
N GLU A 181 18.80 12.62 5.20
CA GLU A 181 18.10 12.50 3.91
C GLU A 181 16.81 13.34 3.90
N VAL A 182 16.08 13.34 5.02
CA VAL A 182 14.90 14.19 5.20
C VAL A 182 15.27 15.67 5.12
N GLU A 183 16.30 16.10 5.85
CA GLU A 183 16.78 17.49 5.78
C GLU A 183 17.18 17.88 4.35
N ARG A 184 17.89 17.01 3.64
CA ARG A 184 18.28 17.25 2.25
C ARG A 184 17.06 17.40 1.35
N LEU A 185 16.06 16.52 1.48
CA LEU A 185 14.82 16.59 0.73
C LEU A 185 14.10 17.92 0.98
N VAL A 186 13.93 18.31 2.24
CA VAL A 186 13.26 19.56 2.62
C VAL A 186 13.98 20.76 2.00
N ARG A 187 15.32 20.82 2.09
CA ARG A 187 16.12 21.92 1.53
C ARG A 187 16.05 21.98 0.00
N GLN A 188 16.16 20.83 -0.67
CA GLN A 188 16.06 20.77 -2.14
C GLN A 188 14.68 21.21 -2.62
N THR A 189 13.63 20.70 -1.97
CA THR A 189 12.25 21.07 -2.31
C THR A 189 12.00 22.55 -2.08
N ALA A 190 12.50 23.11 -0.99
CA ALA A 190 12.40 24.55 -0.70
C ALA A 190 13.07 25.42 -1.79
N GLN A 191 14.22 24.99 -2.30
CA GLN A 191 14.88 25.67 -3.42
C GLN A 191 14.07 25.60 -4.73
N MET A 192 13.43 24.46 -4.99
CA MET A 192 12.58 24.29 -6.17
C MET A 192 11.26 25.09 -6.08
N ASP A 193 10.67 25.16 -4.89
CA ASP A 193 9.44 25.94 -4.67
C ASP A 193 9.67 27.46 -4.79
N GLY A 194 10.88 27.92 -4.53
CA GLY A 194 11.26 29.33 -4.62
C GLY A 194 10.75 30.20 -3.45
N SER A 195 11.10 31.47 -3.48
CA SER A 195 10.83 32.41 -2.39
C SER A 195 9.33 32.79 -2.24
N GLY A 196 8.50 32.47 -3.22
CA GLY A 196 7.07 32.73 -3.20
C GLY A 196 6.27 31.72 -2.37
N THR A 197 6.87 30.58 -2.01
CA THR A 197 6.19 29.53 -1.24
C THR A 197 6.54 29.65 0.24
N GLN A 198 5.53 29.76 1.09
CA GLN A 198 5.71 29.69 2.55
C GLN A 198 5.86 28.25 2.98
N ILE A 199 6.88 27.97 3.80
CA ILE A 199 7.18 26.61 4.25
C ILE A 199 6.92 26.51 5.76
N PHE A 200 6.14 25.50 6.15
CA PHE A 200 5.85 25.14 7.52
C PHE A 200 6.30 23.71 7.79
N ILE A 201 6.77 23.49 9.00
CA ILE A 201 7.20 22.17 9.49
C ILE A 201 6.47 21.94 10.80
N GLU A 202 5.89 20.76 10.96
CA GLU A 202 5.31 20.35 12.22
C GLU A 202 6.40 20.26 13.29
N GLN A 203 6.08 20.79 14.47
CA GLN A 203 6.93 20.67 15.65
C GLN A 203 6.18 19.79 16.66
N GLU A 204 6.76 18.64 17.00
CA GLU A 204 6.35 17.85 18.15
C GLU A 204 6.83 18.47 19.47
#